data_9e36ad9047d662a740052abad6fbd0c4
#
_entry.id   9e36ad9047d662a740052abad6fbd0c4
#
_cell.length_a   1.000
_cell.length_b   1.000
_cell.length_c   1.000
_cell.angle_alpha   90.00
_cell.angle_beta   90.00
_cell.angle_gamma   90.00
#
_symmetry.space_group_name_H-M   'P 1'
#
loop_
_entity.id
_entity.type
_entity.pdbx_description
1 polymer ?
#
loop_
_entity_poly.entity_id
_entity_poly.type
_entity_poly.pdbx_seq_one_letter_code
_entity_poly.pdbx_strand_id
1 'polypeptide(L)'
;MSSTFGTITTVRLGSYASQKGLDVTGNNITNINTNGYTRQRLDQISLVVSASDKYGSQYKARVGQGPVITGISQLRDPGMDISYRKANSDVGSADQMLAGLEDLAGILDEVGKGDGEQDDGVILNQLNDLRDLINQALTNGIENYEGSIRASANALCTQFHQYAKALEGLMEDYETQLDEDTTRVNQILTELRDLKLQIRKSDVRGDGGL
;
A
#
# COMPACT_ATOMS: atom_id res chain seq x y z
N MET A 1 52.20 3.53 -31.08
CA MET A 1 52.71 3.37 -29.69
C MET A 1 51.58 3.76 -28.76
N SER A 2 51.08 2.85 -27.95
CA SER A 2 50.15 3.21 -26.90
C SER A 2 50.90 4.08 -25.88
N SER A 3 50.46 5.31 -25.67
CA SER A 3 51.06 6.20 -24.69
C SER A 3 50.98 5.54 -23.31
N THR A 4 52.07 5.56 -22.56
CA THR A 4 52.14 5.07 -21.15
C THR A 4 51.04 5.68 -20.31
N PHE A 5 50.67 6.91 -20.61
CA PHE A 5 49.56 7.62 -19.97
C PHE A 5 48.19 7.04 -20.32
N GLY A 6 48.00 6.48 -21.56
CA GLY A 6 46.76 5.82 -21.94
C GLY A 6 46.53 4.53 -21.15
N THR A 7 47.57 3.76 -20.88
CA THR A 7 47.49 2.52 -20.07
C THR A 7 47.14 2.86 -18.62
N ILE A 8 47.75 3.88 -18.04
CA ILE A 8 47.46 4.33 -16.67
C ILE A 8 45.98 4.80 -16.56
N THR A 9 45.50 5.52 -17.55
CA THR A 9 44.07 5.98 -17.56
C THR A 9 43.11 4.78 -17.63
N THR A 10 43.41 3.77 -18.48
CA THR A 10 42.61 2.55 -18.58
C THR A 10 42.55 1.81 -17.24
N VAL A 11 43.70 1.63 -16.57
CA VAL A 11 43.80 0.97 -15.25
C VAL A 11 42.98 1.76 -14.20
N ARG A 12 43.10 3.10 -14.19
CA ARG A 12 42.36 3.95 -13.27
C ARG A 12 40.84 3.83 -13.46
N LEU A 13 40.36 3.85 -14.70
CA LEU A 13 38.95 3.65 -15.02
C LEU A 13 38.46 2.26 -14.60
N GLY A 14 39.25 1.21 -14.83
CA GLY A 14 38.95 -0.15 -14.40
C GLY A 14 38.86 -0.27 -12.87
N SER A 15 39.84 0.32 -12.14
CA SER A 15 39.82 0.34 -10.68
C SER A 15 38.62 1.09 -10.12
N TYR A 16 38.28 2.25 -10.70
CA TYR A 16 37.12 3.03 -10.31
C TYR A 16 35.81 2.26 -10.54
N ALA A 17 35.66 1.61 -11.68
CA ALA A 17 34.50 0.79 -11.99
C ALA A 17 34.35 -0.40 -11.03
N SER A 18 35.46 -1.05 -10.69
CA SER A 18 35.48 -2.15 -9.70
C SER A 18 35.10 -1.66 -8.31
N GLN A 19 35.61 -0.52 -7.88
CA GLN A 19 35.25 0.09 -6.59
C GLN A 19 33.75 0.41 -6.53
N LYS A 20 33.20 1.02 -7.58
CA LYS A 20 31.74 1.29 -7.65
C LYS A 20 30.91 0.02 -7.70
N GLY A 21 31.39 -1.04 -8.34
CA GLY A 21 30.77 -2.38 -8.30
C GLY A 21 30.74 -2.96 -6.88
N LEU A 22 31.81 -2.80 -6.12
CA LEU A 22 31.86 -3.19 -4.70
C LEU A 22 30.90 -2.36 -3.84
N ASP A 23 30.85 -1.05 -4.05
CA ASP A 23 29.92 -0.15 -3.34
C ASP A 23 28.45 -0.58 -3.55
N VAL A 24 28.07 -0.84 -4.82
CA VAL A 24 26.71 -1.31 -5.16
C VAL A 24 26.43 -2.68 -4.56
N THR A 25 27.40 -3.59 -4.59
CA THR A 25 27.24 -4.92 -3.99
C THR A 25 27.09 -4.83 -2.48
N GLY A 26 27.92 -4.03 -1.82
CA GLY A 26 27.84 -3.77 -0.39
C GLY A 26 26.48 -3.18 0.01
N ASN A 27 26.00 -2.21 -0.75
CA ASN A 27 24.67 -1.65 -0.55
C ASN A 27 23.54 -2.67 -0.71
N ASN A 28 23.62 -3.55 -1.73
CA ASN A 28 22.66 -4.63 -1.93
C ASN A 28 22.65 -5.62 -0.76
N ILE A 29 23.82 -5.98 -0.23
CA ILE A 29 23.93 -6.93 0.89
C ILE A 29 23.40 -6.28 2.19
N THR A 30 23.77 -5.04 2.44
CA THR A 30 23.33 -4.32 3.66
C THR A 30 21.81 -4.14 3.71
N ASN A 31 21.19 -3.95 2.56
CA ASN A 31 19.75 -3.68 2.46
C ASN A 31 18.92 -4.90 2.06
N ILE A 32 19.46 -6.12 2.08
CA ILE A 32 18.75 -7.32 1.64
C ILE A 32 17.46 -7.59 2.40
N ASN A 33 17.40 -7.20 3.67
CA ASN A 33 16.22 -7.34 4.54
C ASN A 33 15.43 -6.03 4.70
N THR A 34 15.79 -4.98 3.98
CA THR A 34 15.06 -3.70 4.04
C THR A 34 13.79 -3.80 3.21
N ASN A 35 12.64 -3.57 3.83
CA ASN A 35 11.35 -3.62 3.15
C ASN A 35 11.29 -2.57 2.02
N GLY A 36 10.88 -3.00 0.81
CA GLY A 36 10.80 -2.11 -0.35
C GLY A 36 12.13 -1.86 -1.07
N TYR A 37 13.25 -2.41 -0.58
CA TYR A 37 14.52 -2.27 -1.27
C TYR A 37 14.54 -3.05 -2.58
N THR A 38 15.05 -2.41 -3.63
CA THR A 38 15.23 -3.03 -4.95
C THR A 38 16.70 -3.16 -5.26
N ARG A 39 17.14 -4.39 -5.62
CA ARG A 39 18.51 -4.68 -5.99
C ARG A 39 19.01 -3.74 -7.09
N GLN A 40 20.16 -3.10 -6.85
CA GLN A 40 20.83 -2.23 -7.80
C GLN A 40 21.89 -3.00 -8.61
N ARG A 41 22.09 -2.55 -9.85
CA ARG A 41 23.11 -3.05 -10.76
C ARG A 41 23.91 -1.88 -11.31
N LEU A 42 25.22 -2.03 -11.36
CA LEU A 42 26.11 -1.09 -12.04
C LEU A 42 26.03 -1.33 -13.55
N ASP A 43 25.69 -0.29 -14.30
CA ASP A 43 25.70 -0.31 -15.76
C ASP A 43 27.01 0.29 -16.27
N GLN A 44 27.71 -0.48 -17.08
CA GLN A 44 29.00 -0.09 -17.64
C GLN A 44 29.09 -0.48 -19.10
N ILE A 45 29.76 0.34 -19.87
CA ILE A 45 30.05 0.09 -21.29
C ILE A 45 31.55 0.16 -21.52
N SER A 46 32.03 -0.59 -22.52
CA SER A 46 33.42 -0.47 -22.95
C SER A 46 33.61 0.82 -23.72
N LEU A 47 34.60 1.61 -23.32
CA LEU A 47 34.98 2.80 -24.07
C LEU A 47 35.70 2.38 -25.37
N VAL A 48 35.02 2.51 -26.49
CA VAL A 48 35.59 2.24 -27.83
C VAL A 48 35.78 3.60 -28.50
N VAL A 49 37.03 3.88 -28.90
CA VAL A 49 37.29 5.10 -29.68
C VAL A 49 36.61 5.00 -31.03
N SER A 50 35.77 5.98 -31.34
CA SER A 50 35.06 6.05 -32.63
C SER A 50 36.03 6.01 -33.79
N ALA A 51 35.72 5.24 -34.83
CA ALA A 51 36.55 5.03 -36.02
C ALA A 51 36.63 6.24 -36.97
N SER A 52 36.22 7.44 -36.54
CA SER A 52 36.28 8.66 -37.33
C SER A 52 37.70 9.27 -37.47
N ASP A 53 38.65 8.72 -36.75
CA ASP A 53 40.03 9.19 -36.91
C ASP A 53 40.66 8.54 -38.14
N LYS A 54 40.84 9.33 -39.19
CA LYS A 54 41.42 8.94 -40.53
C LYS A 54 42.73 8.16 -40.41
N TYR A 55 43.47 8.36 -39.35
CA TYR A 55 44.76 7.72 -39.09
C TYR A 55 44.67 6.42 -38.27
N GLY A 56 43.50 6.13 -37.69
CA GLY A 56 43.30 4.94 -36.85
C GLY A 56 42.96 3.65 -37.64
N SER A 57 42.65 3.73 -38.93
CA SER A 57 42.16 2.63 -39.72
C SER A 57 43.23 1.61 -40.14
N GLN A 58 44.51 1.92 -40.03
CA GLN A 58 45.59 1.03 -40.48
C GLN A 58 46.03 -0.03 -39.48
N TYR A 59 45.65 0.05 -38.23
CA TYR A 59 46.06 -0.96 -37.21
C TYR A 59 44.83 -1.71 -36.66
N LYS A 60 44.69 -2.95 -37.09
CA LYS A 60 43.59 -3.85 -36.65
C LYS A 60 43.62 -4.24 -35.15
N ALA A 61 44.66 -3.87 -34.42
CA ALA A 61 44.84 -4.21 -32.99
C ALA A 61 44.63 -2.97 -32.12
N ARG A 62 43.35 -2.55 -31.93
CA ARG A 62 43.02 -1.52 -30.93
C ARG A 62 42.60 -2.20 -29.64
N VAL A 63 43.35 -1.92 -28.58
CA VAL A 63 42.99 -2.29 -27.21
C VAL A 63 41.92 -1.31 -26.71
N GLY A 64 40.86 -1.82 -26.07
CA GLY A 64 39.84 -0.99 -25.46
C GLY A 64 40.41 -0.04 -24.40
N GLN A 65 39.79 1.13 -24.18
CA GLN A 65 40.26 2.16 -23.27
C GLN A 65 39.72 2.01 -21.85
N GLY A 66 39.13 0.86 -21.52
CA GLY A 66 38.58 0.57 -20.21
C GLY A 66 37.05 0.74 -20.16
N PRO A 67 36.44 0.44 -19.02
CA PRO A 67 35.00 0.61 -18.82
C PRO A 67 34.66 2.04 -18.44
N VAL A 68 33.49 2.51 -18.87
CA VAL A 68 32.85 3.73 -18.42
C VAL A 68 31.54 3.35 -17.74
N ILE A 69 31.33 3.87 -16.54
CA ILE A 69 30.06 3.73 -15.83
C ILE A 69 29.05 4.65 -16.46
N THR A 70 27.92 4.09 -16.91
CA THR A 70 26.79 4.84 -17.49
C THR A 70 25.72 5.20 -16.47
N GLY A 71 25.65 4.42 -15.36
CA GLY A 71 24.68 4.66 -14.31
C GLY A 71 24.53 3.48 -13.36
N ILE A 72 23.59 3.60 -12.46
CA ILE A 72 23.12 2.52 -11.58
C ILE A 72 21.65 2.32 -11.88
N SER A 73 21.27 1.10 -12.31
CA SER A 73 19.89 0.74 -12.60
C SER A 73 19.32 -0.18 -11.52
N GLN A 74 18.02 -0.12 -11.32
CA GLN A 74 17.30 -1.05 -10.45
C GLN A 74 16.83 -2.26 -11.25
N LEU A 75 17.01 -3.46 -10.68
CA LEU A 75 16.51 -4.69 -11.29
C LEU A 75 15.05 -4.91 -10.84
N ARG A 76 14.11 -4.37 -11.60
CA ARG A 76 12.66 -4.50 -11.35
C ARG A 76 11.99 -5.18 -12.53
N ASP A 77 10.93 -5.95 -12.23
CA ASP A 77 10.02 -6.48 -13.23
C ASP A 77 8.74 -5.62 -13.24
N PRO A 78 8.48 -4.85 -14.30
CA PRO A 78 7.29 -4.00 -14.37
C PRO A 78 5.97 -4.77 -14.27
N GLY A 79 5.94 -6.02 -14.76
CA GLY A 79 4.75 -6.88 -14.68
C GLY A 79 4.44 -7.27 -13.24
N MET A 80 5.47 -7.67 -12.50
CA MET A 80 5.35 -7.98 -11.06
C MET A 80 4.95 -6.76 -10.25
N ASP A 81 5.49 -5.57 -10.56
CA ASP A 81 5.15 -4.32 -9.88
C ASP A 81 3.66 -3.95 -10.07
N ILE A 82 3.10 -4.18 -11.26
CA ILE A 82 1.68 -3.96 -11.55
C ILE A 82 0.84 -4.96 -10.77
N SER A 83 1.21 -6.24 -10.80
CA SER A 83 0.50 -7.31 -10.08
C SER A 83 0.51 -7.08 -8.58
N TYR A 84 1.65 -6.69 -8.02
CA TYR A 84 1.78 -6.36 -6.60
C TYR A 84 0.87 -5.18 -6.20
N ARG A 85 0.89 -4.09 -6.98
CA ARG A 85 0.03 -2.92 -6.71
C ARG A 85 -1.45 -3.27 -6.77
N LYS A 86 -1.85 -4.11 -7.72
CA LYS A 86 -3.23 -4.58 -7.82
C LYS A 86 -3.61 -5.43 -6.61
N ALA A 87 -2.79 -6.43 -6.27
CA ALA A 87 -3.05 -7.29 -5.11
C ALA A 87 -3.11 -6.47 -3.80
N ASN A 88 -2.22 -5.48 -3.63
CA ASN A 88 -2.24 -4.60 -2.46
C ASN A 88 -3.50 -3.72 -2.41
N SER A 89 -3.99 -3.26 -3.55
CA SER A 89 -5.26 -2.53 -3.65
C SER A 89 -6.46 -3.42 -3.30
N ASP A 90 -6.45 -4.67 -3.78
CA ASP A 90 -7.50 -5.64 -3.50
C ASP A 90 -7.54 -6.00 -2.00
N VAL A 91 -6.37 -6.17 -1.36
CA VAL A 91 -6.26 -6.39 0.09
C VAL A 91 -6.80 -5.19 0.87
N GLY A 92 -6.36 -3.96 0.53
CA GLY A 92 -6.85 -2.76 1.21
C GLY A 92 -8.37 -2.58 1.09
N SER A 93 -8.96 -2.92 -0.06
CA SER A 93 -10.42 -2.89 -0.25
C SER A 93 -11.13 -3.94 0.61
N ALA A 94 -10.57 -5.16 0.70
CA ALA A 94 -11.13 -6.23 1.51
C ALA A 94 -11.03 -5.91 3.02
N ASP A 95 -9.91 -5.38 3.46
CA ASP A 95 -9.69 -4.96 4.85
C ASP A 95 -10.68 -3.86 5.27
N GLN A 96 -10.89 -2.86 4.42
CA GLN A 96 -11.87 -1.81 4.70
C GLN A 96 -13.30 -2.33 4.73
N MET A 97 -13.64 -3.27 3.84
CA MET A 97 -14.96 -3.90 3.83
C MET A 97 -15.18 -4.75 5.09
N LEU A 98 -14.14 -5.47 5.53
CA LEU A 98 -14.18 -6.25 6.77
C LEU A 98 -14.39 -5.34 7.98
N ALA A 99 -13.62 -4.27 8.10
CA ALA A 99 -13.75 -3.30 9.19
C ALA A 99 -15.17 -2.72 9.24
N GLY A 100 -15.74 -2.31 8.09
CA GLY A 100 -17.11 -1.81 8.03
C GLY A 100 -18.17 -2.84 8.45
N LEU A 101 -17.96 -4.11 8.11
CA LEU A 101 -18.87 -5.17 8.55
C LEU A 101 -18.74 -5.47 10.04
N GLU A 102 -17.53 -5.40 10.60
CA GLU A 102 -17.28 -5.55 12.04
C GLU A 102 -17.93 -4.40 12.84
N ASP A 103 -17.84 -3.16 12.35
CA ASP A 103 -18.50 -2.00 12.96
C ASP A 103 -20.03 -2.15 12.94
N LEU A 104 -20.60 -2.58 11.81
CA LEU A 104 -22.02 -2.89 11.70
C LEU A 104 -22.45 -4.01 12.65
N ALA A 105 -21.66 -5.10 12.72
CA ALA A 105 -21.93 -6.22 13.62
C ALA A 105 -21.88 -5.76 15.08
N GLY A 106 -20.94 -4.87 15.45
CA GLY A 106 -20.83 -4.30 16.78
C GLY A 106 -22.04 -3.43 17.18
N ILE A 107 -22.61 -2.69 16.23
CA ILE A 107 -23.81 -1.88 16.49
C ILE A 107 -25.05 -2.75 16.66
N LEU A 108 -25.24 -3.72 15.79
CA LEU A 108 -26.46 -4.53 15.79
C LEU A 108 -26.48 -5.57 16.91
N ASP A 109 -25.29 -6.00 17.41
CA ASP A 109 -25.10 -7.02 18.44
C ASP A 109 -25.97 -8.29 18.21
N GLU A 110 -26.30 -8.55 16.94
CA GLU A 110 -27.15 -9.66 16.50
C GLU A 110 -26.32 -10.89 16.11
N VAL A 111 -24.99 -10.73 16.03
CA VAL A 111 -24.08 -11.83 15.70
C VAL A 111 -23.72 -12.55 17.00
N GLY A 112 -24.33 -13.70 17.21
CA GLY A 112 -24.01 -14.57 18.35
C GLY A 112 -22.50 -14.76 18.47
N LYS A 113 -21.94 -14.50 19.64
CA LYS A 113 -20.54 -14.78 19.95
C LYS A 113 -20.32 -16.26 19.71
N GLY A 114 -19.43 -16.60 18.79
CA GLY A 114 -19.21 -17.96 18.25
C GLY A 114 -18.72 -19.05 19.24
N ASP A 115 -19.06 -18.97 20.51
CA ASP A 115 -18.67 -19.88 21.58
C ASP A 115 -19.65 -21.03 21.81
N GLY A 116 -20.57 -21.26 20.85
CA GLY A 116 -21.47 -22.43 20.90
C GLY A 116 -22.67 -22.29 21.84
N GLU A 117 -22.81 -21.22 22.58
CA GLU A 117 -24.07 -20.83 23.22
C GLU A 117 -24.87 -19.98 22.21
N GLN A 118 -26.10 -20.40 22.00
CA GLN A 118 -27.10 -19.73 21.16
C GLN A 118 -27.50 -18.45 21.91
N ASP A 119 -26.68 -17.40 21.82
CA ASP A 119 -27.07 -16.07 22.27
C ASP A 119 -27.91 -15.48 21.14
N ASP A 120 -29.23 -15.63 21.24
CA ASP A 120 -30.18 -14.99 20.35
C ASP A 120 -29.94 -13.48 20.46
N GLY A 121 -29.82 -12.77 19.33
CA GLY A 121 -29.55 -11.35 19.30
C GLY A 121 -30.52 -10.53 20.15
N VAL A 122 -30.12 -9.35 20.56
CA VAL A 122 -30.90 -8.50 21.49
C VAL A 122 -32.32 -8.24 21.01
N ILE A 123 -32.49 -7.96 19.69
CA ILE A 123 -33.81 -7.73 19.08
C ILE A 123 -34.65 -9.01 19.14
N LEU A 124 -34.07 -10.15 18.79
CA LEU A 124 -34.79 -11.44 18.76
C LEU A 124 -35.25 -11.82 20.18
N ASN A 125 -34.42 -11.64 21.17
CA ASN A 125 -34.78 -11.85 22.58
C ASN A 125 -35.94 -10.95 23.01
N GLN A 126 -35.89 -9.65 22.73
CA GLN A 126 -36.97 -8.71 23.07
C GLN A 126 -38.28 -9.03 22.34
N LEU A 127 -38.21 -9.48 21.08
CA LEU A 127 -39.39 -9.93 20.32
C LEU A 127 -39.98 -11.20 20.91
N ASN A 128 -39.15 -12.15 21.32
CA ASN A 128 -39.59 -13.36 22.00
C ASN A 128 -40.26 -13.03 23.33
N ASP A 129 -39.67 -12.17 24.15
CA ASP A 129 -40.24 -11.71 25.40
C ASP A 129 -41.63 -11.05 25.18
N LEU A 130 -41.73 -10.17 24.20
CA LEU A 130 -43.00 -9.54 23.84
C LEU A 130 -44.06 -10.55 23.39
N ARG A 131 -43.66 -11.54 22.58
CA ARG A 131 -44.55 -12.62 22.15
C ARG A 131 -45.04 -13.45 23.32
N ASP A 132 -44.15 -13.79 24.25
CA ASP A 132 -44.46 -14.60 25.42
C ASP A 132 -45.37 -13.84 26.41
N LEU A 133 -45.18 -12.53 26.58
CA LEU A 133 -46.09 -11.66 27.35
C LEU A 133 -47.49 -11.64 26.71
N ILE A 134 -47.60 -11.52 25.39
CA ILE A 134 -48.86 -11.56 24.68
C ILE A 134 -49.56 -12.91 24.87
N ASN A 135 -48.84 -14.02 24.75
CA ASN A 135 -49.40 -15.36 24.96
C ASN A 135 -49.89 -15.57 26.40
N GLN A 136 -49.15 -15.06 27.38
CA GLN A 136 -49.57 -15.08 28.81
C GLN A 136 -50.83 -14.21 29.03
N ALA A 137 -50.90 -13.04 28.39
CA ALA A 137 -52.07 -12.19 28.45
C ALA A 137 -53.34 -12.84 27.88
N LEU A 138 -53.18 -13.58 26.79
CA LEU A 138 -54.28 -14.36 26.16
C LEU A 138 -54.78 -15.47 27.07
N THR A 139 -53.93 -16.07 27.87
CA THR A 139 -54.25 -17.21 28.73
C THR A 139 -54.79 -16.74 30.11
N ASN A 140 -54.24 -15.65 30.69
CA ASN A 140 -54.47 -15.24 32.05
C ASN A 140 -55.26 -13.93 32.21
N GLY A 141 -55.70 -13.33 31.06
CA GLY A 141 -56.45 -12.06 31.03
C GLY A 141 -55.53 -10.86 30.74
N ILE A 142 -55.93 -10.02 29.85
CA ILE A 142 -55.15 -8.88 29.28
C ILE A 142 -54.88 -7.82 30.36
N GLU A 143 -55.82 -7.60 31.28
CA GLU A 143 -55.74 -6.53 32.30
C GLU A 143 -54.49 -6.65 33.20
N ASN A 144 -54.04 -7.84 33.45
CA ASN A 144 -52.87 -8.10 34.32
C ASN A 144 -51.51 -7.89 33.58
N TYR A 145 -51.52 -7.92 32.26
CA TYR A 145 -50.28 -7.89 31.41
C TYR A 145 -50.15 -6.63 30.55
N GLU A 146 -51.19 -5.77 30.48
CA GLU A 146 -51.19 -4.56 29.63
C GLU A 146 -49.96 -3.69 29.88
N GLY A 147 -49.66 -3.42 31.16
CA GLY A 147 -48.48 -2.64 31.56
C GLY A 147 -47.16 -3.22 31.10
N SER A 148 -47.01 -4.55 31.26
CA SER A 148 -45.79 -5.26 30.85
C SER A 148 -45.61 -5.32 29.33
N ILE A 149 -46.69 -5.56 28.58
CA ILE A 149 -46.68 -5.53 27.11
C ILE A 149 -46.31 -4.14 26.60
N ARG A 150 -46.91 -3.08 27.18
CA ARG A 150 -46.59 -1.71 26.80
C ARG A 150 -45.14 -1.34 27.14
N ALA A 151 -44.60 -1.77 28.26
CA ALA A 151 -43.23 -1.55 28.66
C ALA A 151 -42.24 -2.28 27.72
N SER A 152 -42.52 -3.54 27.39
CA SER A 152 -41.70 -4.32 26.46
C SER A 152 -41.73 -3.73 25.06
N ALA A 153 -42.89 -3.32 24.55
CA ALA A 153 -43.01 -2.64 23.25
C ALA A 153 -42.24 -1.30 23.21
N ASN A 154 -42.32 -0.51 24.28
CA ASN A 154 -41.55 0.72 24.38
C ASN A 154 -40.03 0.48 24.46
N ALA A 155 -39.58 -0.57 25.15
CA ALA A 155 -38.21 -0.94 25.20
C ALA A 155 -37.67 -1.31 23.81
N LEU A 156 -38.44 -2.11 23.05
CA LEU A 156 -38.13 -2.47 21.67
C LEU A 156 -38.02 -1.22 20.76
N CYS A 157 -38.99 -0.31 20.85
CA CYS A 157 -38.95 0.95 20.10
C CYS A 157 -37.73 1.80 20.47
N THR A 158 -37.36 1.85 21.74
CA THR A 158 -36.16 2.58 22.19
C THR A 158 -34.90 1.94 21.63
N GLN A 159 -34.82 0.62 21.60
CA GLN A 159 -33.69 -0.12 21.01
C GLN A 159 -33.54 0.16 19.52
N PHE A 160 -34.62 0.15 18.74
CA PHE A 160 -34.58 0.52 17.34
C PHE A 160 -34.11 1.95 17.10
N HIS A 161 -34.55 2.91 17.94
CA HIS A 161 -34.06 4.29 17.87
C HIS A 161 -32.55 4.40 18.19
N GLN A 162 -32.06 3.61 19.14
CA GLN A 162 -30.65 3.59 19.48
C GLN A 162 -29.83 3.04 18.30
N TYR A 163 -30.27 1.94 17.67
CA TYR A 163 -29.62 1.40 16.49
C TYR A 163 -29.64 2.37 15.32
N ALA A 164 -30.77 3.00 15.03
CA ALA A 164 -30.87 3.99 13.97
C ALA A 164 -29.87 5.14 14.18
N LYS A 165 -29.81 5.66 15.41
CA LYS A 165 -28.87 6.74 15.76
C LYS A 165 -27.41 6.30 15.69
N ALA A 166 -27.09 5.06 16.10
CA ALA A 166 -25.74 4.54 16.00
C ALA A 166 -25.31 4.33 14.54
N LEU A 167 -26.22 3.85 13.68
CA LEU A 167 -25.99 3.72 12.24
C LEU A 167 -25.82 5.08 11.55
N GLU A 168 -26.61 6.09 11.92
CA GLU A 168 -26.43 7.46 11.44
C GLU A 168 -25.05 8.02 11.84
N GLY A 169 -24.63 7.80 13.09
CA GLY A 169 -23.30 8.19 13.54
C GLY A 169 -22.17 7.49 12.76
N LEU A 170 -22.32 6.18 12.53
CA LEU A 170 -21.34 5.43 11.74
C LEU A 170 -21.25 5.94 10.29
N MET A 171 -22.38 6.32 9.68
CA MET A 171 -22.39 6.92 8.34
C MET A 171 -21.63 8.25 8.32
N GLU A 172 -21.85 9.13 9.31
CA GLU A 172 -21.16 10.42 9.43
C GLU A 172 -19.65 10.25 9.63
N ASP A 173 -19.24 9.26 10.43
CA ASP A 173 -17.84 8.90 10.63
C ASP A 173 -17.18 8.43 9.31
N TYR A 174 -17.84 7.57 8.53
CA TYR A 174 -17.33 7.12 7.23
C TYR A 174 -17.30 8.25 6.19
N GLU A 175 -18.26 9.16 6.16
CA GLU A 175 -18.22 10.34 5.29
C GLU A 175 -17.03 11.24 5.65
N THR A 176 -16.77 11.45 6.92
CA THR A 176 -15.61 12.22 7.39
C THR A 176 -14.30 11.55 7.00
N GLN A 177 -14.19 10.23 7.21
CA GLN A 177 -13.01 9.45 6.82
C GLN A 177 -12.77 9.50 5.31
N LEU A 178 -13.81 9.43 4.50
CA LEU A 178 -13.72 9.54 3.04
C LEU A 178 -13.17 10.90 2.60
N ASP A 179 -13.61 11.98 3.23
CA ASP A 179 -13.11 13.33 2.96
C ASP A 179 -11.64 13.48 3.35
N GLU A 180 -11.25 12.95 4.51
CA GLU A 180 -9.86 12.94 4.95
C GLU A 180 -8.96 12.14 3.99
N ASP A 181 -9.38 10.93 3.61
CA ASP A 181 -8.65 10.06 2.69
C ASP A 181 -8.53 10.68 1.30
N THR A 182 -9.60 11.31 0.81
CA THR A 182 -9.59 12.05 -0.46
C THR A 182 -8.59 13.21 -0.42
N THR A 183 -8.56 13.95 0.66
CA THR A 183 -7.60 15.04 0.88
C THR A 183 -6.17 14.51 0.90
N ARG A 184 -5.92 13.41 1.60
CA ARG A 184 -4.61 12.76 1.68
C ARG A 184 -4.13 12.26 0.32
N VAL A 185 -5.01 11.64 -0.46
CA VAL A 185 -4.68 11.20 -1.84
C VAL A 185 -4.29 12.40 -2.70
N ASN A 186 -5.01 13.50 -2.65
CA ASN A 186 -4.70 14.71 -3.39
C ASN A 186 -3.36 15.33 -2.97
N GLN A 187 -3.01 15.30 -1.70
CA GLN A 187 -1.70 15.72 -1.20
C GLN A 187 -0.58 14.85 -1.77
N ILE A 188 -0.70 13.51 -1.70
CA ILE A 188 0.27 12.56 -2.24
C ILE A 188 0.46 12.77 -3.75
N LEU A 189 -0.61 12.98 -4.51
CA LEU A 189 -0.54 13.26 -5.95
C LEU A 189 0.20 14.57 -6.25
N THR A 190 0.02 15.57 -5.42
CA THR A 190 0.73 16.85 -5.53
C THR A 190 2.21 16.68 -5.26
N GLU A 191 2.58 15.98 -4.19
CA GLU A 191 3.97 15.67 -3.85
C GLU A 191 4.67 14.86 -4.96
N LEU A 192 4.00 13.85 -5.51
CA LEU A 192 4.49 13.06 -6.64
C LEU A 192 4.75 13.92 -7.87
N ARG A 193 3.85 14.85 -8.17
CA ARG A 193 4.03 15.80 -9.28
C ARG A 193 5.25 16.66 -9.05
N ASP A 194 5.43 17.18 -7.85
CA ASP A 194 6.52 18.09 -7.51
C ASP A 194 7.87 17.36 -7.51
N LEU A 195 7.92 16.13 -6.99
CA LEU A 195 9.09 15.23 -7.10
C LEU A 195 9.46 14.97 -8.57
N LYS A 196 8.48 14.66 -9.41
CA LYS A 196 8.71 14.44 -10.85
C LYS A 196 9.28 15.69 -11.53
N LEU A 197 8.82 16.88 -11.13
CA LEU A 197 9.35 18.14 -11.64
C LEU A 197 10.79 18.40 -11.16
N GLN A 198 11.11 18.04 -9.92
CA GLN A 198 12.47 18.15 -9.38
C GLN A 198 13.44 17.22 -10.13
N ILE A 199 13.05 15.95 -10.34
CA ILE A 199 13.85 15.00 -11.12
C ILE A 199 14.12 15.54 -12.52
N ARG A 200 13.11 16.03 -13.24
CA ARG A 200 13.30 16.63 -14.56
C ARG A 200 14.23 17.83 -14.56
N LYS A 201 14.19 18.66 -13.51
CA LYS A 201 15.10 19.81 -13.38
C LYS A 201 16.54 19.39 -13.12
N SER A 202 16.74 18.32 -12.34
CA SER A 202 18.09 17.79 -12.08
C SER A 202 18.68 17.14 -13.33
N ASP A 203 17.88 16.38 -14.10
CA ASP A 203 18.30 15.79 -15.36
C ASP A 203 18.75 16.86 -16.38
N VAL A 204 17.99 17.97 -16.48
CA VAL A 204 18.32 19.09 -17.41
C VAL A 204 19.59 19.81 -16.98
N ARG A 205 19.94 19.84 -15.69
CA ARG A 205 21.16 20.47 -15.17
C ARG A 205 22.41 19.60 -15.32
N GLY A 206 22.27 18.34 -15.76
CA GLY A 206 23.39 17.41 -15.89
C GLY A 206 23.98 16.97 -14.55
N ASP A 207 23.34 17.28 -13.43
CA ASP A 207 23.62 16.69 -12.12
C ASP A 207 23.04 15.27 -12.18
N GLY A 208 23.77 14.37 -12.82
CA GLY A 208 23.35 12.99 -13.02
C GLY A 208 22.77 12.43 -11.73
N GLY A 209 21.51 12.09 -11.77
CA GLY A 209 20.59 11.85 -10.69
C GLY A 209 21.16 11.17 -9.47
N LEU A 210 20.68 11.58 -8.34
CA LEU A 210 20.83 10.88 -7.06
C LEU A 210 20.32 9.45 -7.14
#